data_5bae9f566566eb1887cbd3e38c0021d1
#
_entry.id   5bae9f566566eb1887cbd3e38c0021d1
#
_cell.length_a   1.000
_cell.length_b   1.000
_cell.length_c   1.000
_cell.angle_alpha   90.00
_cell.angle_beta   90.00
_cell.angle_gamma   90.00
#
_symmetry.space_group_name_H-M   'P 1'
#
loop_
_entity.id
_entity.type
_entity.pdbx_description
1 polymer ?
#
loop_
_entity_poly.entity_id
_entity_poly.type
_entity_poly.pdbx_seq_one_letter_code
_entity_poly.pdbx_strand_id
1 'polypeptide(L)'
;MSLTSALKTGDVSQLPSRRDEDWRWTDLRGLIRILPAPSAPVEGDLGDGPFDDLVQRKVVVANGRGEGLIEVLPGETAWIALRFVSRGDGAHAAEMRIVLGAGARLHLFETYEGEGAYLSQTSLAVTLGEGAQVERIVLAADSPGGVSVSQADVLLSSKAEYAQTTVTSGARRQRLETRVAHPGGHGHLRLDGVYLLADKAHADLTTIVTHQGLDGATEQLTKGVVRDQARGVFQGRIVVREGADRTDAKMGHHALVLSDRAEVDAKPELEIYADDVACAHGNTVGALDEDALFYARQRGMPEADARALLTEAFIGEVIDRIEHEGARDVARTWAAQRLRP
;
A
#
# COMPACT_ATOMS: atom_id res chain seq x y z
N MET A 1 8.98 14.31 -13.17
CA MET A 1 10.12 13.45 -12.79
C MET A 1 9.56 12.14 -12.25
N SER A 2 10.14 10.98 -12.61
CA SER A 2 9.71 9.67 -12.08
C SER A 2 10.86 8.67 -12.11
N LEU A 3 10.78 7.63 -11.29
CA LEU A 3 11.76 6.54 -11.30
C LEU A 3 11.73 5.82 -12.67
N THR A 4 10.55 5.58 -13.25
CA THR A 4 10.41 4.99 -14.60
C THR A 4 11.19 5.80 -15.64
N SER A 5 11.09 7.13 -15.61
CA SER A 5 11.81 8.00 -16.55
C SER A 5 13.32 7.88 -16.36
N ALA A 6 13.79 7.90 -15.11
CA ALA A 6 15.21 7.74 -14.80
C ALA A 6 15.77 6.38 -15.27
N LEU A 7 15.01 5.30 -15.06
CA LEU A 7 15.42 3.96 -15.52
C LEU A 7 15.46 3.85 -17.05
N LYS A 8 14.51 4.48 -17.75
CA LYS A 8 14.47 4.48 -19.24
C LYS A 8 15.59 5.32 -19.86
N THR A 9 15.94 6.43 -19.25
CA THR A 9 16.93 7.38 -19.81
C THR A 9 18.36 7.18 -19.30
N GLY A 10 18.54 6.48 -18.19
CA GLY A 10 19.82 6.39 -17.49
C GLY A 10 20.19 7.67 -16.73
N ASP A 11 19.28 8.64 -16.60
CA ASP A 11 19.54 9.97 -16.03
C ASP A 11 19.00 10.09 -14.60
N VAL A 12 19.91 10.11 -13.61
CA VAL A 12 19.56 10.29 -12.20
C VAL A 12 18.90 11.63 -11.90
N SER A 13 19.03 12.64 -12.77
CA SER A 13 18.37 13.93 -12.58
C SER A 13 16.85 13.83 -12.71
N GLN A 14 16.33 12.78 -13.33
CA GLN A 14 14.92 12.46 -13.46
C GLN A 14 14.31 11.84 -12.19
N LEU A 15 15.14 11.44 -11.23
CA LEU A 15 14.64 10.91 -9.94
C LEU A 15 13.93 12.01 -9.15
N PRO A 16 12.79 11.69 -8.53
CA PRO A 16 12.13 12.60 -7.59
C PRO A 16 13.02 12.92 -6.39
N SER A 17 12.86 14.11 -5.86
CA SER A 17 13.65 14.62 -4.75
C SER A 17 12.78 15.28 -3.68
N ARG A 18 13.34 15.57 -2.53
CA ARG A 18 12.66 16.32 -1.46
C ARG A 18 12.18 17.73 -1.86
N ARG A 19 12.55 18.23 -3.04
CA ARG A 19 12.07 19.51 -3.59
C ARG A 19 10.72 19.35 -4.28
N ASP A 20 10.39 18.13 -4.68
CA ASP A 20 9.10 17.78 -5.24
C ASP A 20 8.16 17.52 -4.05
N GLU A 21 7.07 18.26 -3.93
CA GLU A 21 6.21 18.28 -2.73
C GLU A 21 5.75 16.87 -2.33
N ASP A 22 5.25 16.09 -3.28
CA ASP A 22 4.76 14.73 -3.04
C ASP A 22 5.89 13.72 -2.71
N TRP A 23 7.16 14.12 -2.81
CA TRP A 23 8.35 13.29 -2.53
C TRP A 23 9.22 13.84 -1.40
N ARG A 24 8.71 14.82 -0.67
CA ARG A 24 9.45 15.52 0.39
C ARG A 24 10.12 14.58 1.39
N TRP A 25 9.43 13.51 1.76
CA TRP A 25 9.89 12.52 2.75
C TRP A 25 10.47 11.24 2.11
N THR A 26 10.35 11.10 0.77
CA THR A 26 10.82 9.93 0.02
C THR A 26 11.80 10.35 -1.08
N ASP A 27 12.86 11.03 -0.67
CA ASP A 27 13.90 11.57 -1.58
C ASP A 27 14.70 10.44 -2.22
N LEU A 28 14.46 10.18 -3.50
CA LEU A 28 15.21 9.18 -4.28
C LEU A 28 16.51 9.75 -4.83
N ARG A 29 16.50 11.00 -5.33
CA ARG A 29 17.70 11.66 -5.87
C ARG A 29 18.76 11.88 -4.80
N GLY A 30 18.36 12.19 -3.57
CA GLY A 30 19.27 12.29 -2.43
C GLY A 30 19.93 10.96 -2.07
N LEU A 31 19.22 9.86 -2.29
CA LEU A 31 19.67 8.51 -1.95
C LEU A 31 20.49 7.83 -3.08
N ILE A 32 20.02 7.96 -4.33
CA ILE A 32 20.58 7.26 -5.49
C ILE A 32 21.47 8.22 -6.28
N ARG A 33 22.76 7.98 -6.29
CA ARG A 33 23.76 8.80 -7.01
C ARG A 33 24.12 8.22 -8.38
N ILE A 34 24.03 6.90 -8.52
CA ILE A 34 24.28 6.15 -9.74
C ILE A 34 23.16 5.12 -9.86
N LEU A 35 22.53 5.03 -11.02
CA LEU A 35 21.54 3.99 -11.28
C LEU A 35 22.23 2.63 -11.37
N PRO A 36 21.72 1.60 -10.69
CA PRO A 36 22.25 0.25 -10.85
C PRO A 36 22.09 -0.24 -12.29
N ALA A 37 22.92 -1.20 -12.67
CA ALA A 37 22.75 -1.92 -13.93
C ALA A 37 21.39 -2.64 -13.97
N PRO A 38 20.84 -2.95 -15.15
CA PRO A 38 19.61 -3.73 -15.25
C PRO A 38 19.72 -5.07 -14.52
N SER A 39 18.68 -5.44 -13.77
CA SER A 39 18.62 -6.72 -13.07
C SER A 39 18.70 -7.89 -14.04
N ALA A 40 19.48 -8.92 -13.68
CA ALA A 40 19.48 -10.20 -14.39
C ALA A 40 18.10 -10.90 -14.27
N PRO A 41 17.75 -11.81 -15.20
CA PRO A 41 16.63 -12.72 -14.98
C PRO A 41 16.82 -13.49 -13.67
N VAL A 42 15.72 -13.78 -12.98
CA VAL A 42 15.76 -14.64 -11.80
C VAL A 42 15.74 -16.09 -12.28
N GLU A 43 16.69 -16.87 -11.82
CA GLU A 43 16.81 -18.30 -12.12
C GLU A 43 16.37 -19.12 -10.90
N GLY A 44 15.84 -20.32 -11.15
CA GLY A 44 15.43 -21.26 -10.11
C GLY A 44 13.97 -21.10 -9.65
N ASP A 45 13.63 -21.90 -8.66
CA ASP A 45 12.31 -21.90 -8.06
C ASP A 45 12.16 -20.71 -7.09
N LEU A 46 11.03 -20.02 -7.19
CA LEU A 46 10.69 -18.89 -6.32
C LEU A 46 9.90 -19.32 -5.08
N GLY A 47 9.62 -20.62 -4.94
CA GLY A 47 8.77 -21.15 -3.87
C GLY A 47 7.33 -20.65 -3.95
N ASP A 48 6.52 -21.06 -2.98
CA ASP A 48 5.13 -20.64 -2.88
C ASP A 48 5.01 -19.26 -2.22
N GLY A 49 4.03 -18.48 -2.68
CA GLY A 49 3.65 -17.21 -2.08
C GLY A 49 2.65 -17.39 -0.94
N PRO A 50 2.50 -16.38 -0.07
CA PRO A 50 1.64 -16.50 1.12
C PRO A 50 0.14 -16.68 0.82
N PHE A 51 -0.28 -16.39 -0.40
CA PHE A 51 -1.67 -16.49 -0.84
C PHE A 51 -1.94 -17.63 -1.84
N ASP A 52 -0.94 -18.43 -2.14
CA ASP A 52 -1.01 -19.38 -3.25
C ASP A 52 -2.08 -20.46 -3.07
N ASP A 53 -2.42 -20.82 -1.83
CA ASP A 53 -3.48 -21.79 -1.52
C ASP A 53 -4.90 -21.19 -1.59
N LEU A 54 -5.02 -19.87 -1.75
CA LEU A 54 -6.31 -19.17 -1.80
C LEU A 54 -6.80 -18.88 -3.21
N VAL A 55 -6.03 -19.23 -4.25
CA VAL A 55 -6.26 -18.76 -5.61
C VAL A 55 -6.28 -19.87 -6.65
N GLN A 56 -6.94 -19.59 -7.79
CA GLN A 56 -6.90 -20.47 -8.95
C GLN A 56 -5.81 -20.09 -9.96
N ARG A 57 -5.36 -18.82 -9.93
CA ARG A 57 -4.34 -18.32 -10.87
C ARG A 57 -3.22 -17.61 -10.12
N LYS A 58 -1.99 -17.99 -10.44
CA LYS A 58 -0.77 -17.39 -9.94
C LYS A 58 -0.09 -16.64 -11.08
N VAL A 59 0.28 -15.38 -10.84
CA VAL A 59 1.04 -14.54 -11.76
C VAL A 59 2.29 -14.08 -11.04
N VAL A 60 3.46 -14.36 -11.60
CA VAL A 60 4.75 -13.97 -11.03
C VAL A 60 5.48 -13.03 -11.99
N VAL A 61 5.91 -11.90 -11.45
CA VAL A 61 6.76 -10.92 -12.14
C VAL A 61 8.10 -10.84 -11.41
N ALA A 62 9.13 -11.47 -11.97
CA ALA A 62 10.45 -11.56 -11.35
C ALA A 62 11.44 -10.60 -12.02
N ASN A 63 12.07 -9.70 -11.26
CA ASN A 63 12.96 -8.65 -11.77
C ASN A 63 12.38 -7.92 -12.99
N GLY A 64 11.10 -7.54 -12.90
CA GLY A 64 10.38 -6.82 -13.94
C GLY A 64 9.94 -7.66 -15.15
N ARG A 65 10.11 -8.98 -15.12
CA ARG A 65 9.75 -9.91 -16.21
C ARG A 65 8.62 -10.82 -15.77
N GLY A 66 7.60 -10.92 -16.61
CA GLY A 66 6.41 -11.73 -16.35
C GLY A 66 5.24 -11.33 -17.25
N GLU A 67 4.07 -11.87 -16.95
CA GLU A 67 2.82 -11.50 -17.60
C GLU A 67 2.44 -10.06 -17.24
N GLY A 68 2.01 -9.26 -18.22
CA GLY A 68 1.66 -7.85 -18.06
C GLY A 68 0.17 -7.54 -18.12
N LEU A 69 -0.70 -8.55 -18.25
CA LEU A 69 -2.14 -8.35 -18.39
C LEU A 69 -2.95 -9.40 -17.62
N ILE A 70 -3.91 -8.92 -16.84
CA ILE A 70 -4.97 -9.72 -16.22
C ILE A 70 -6.31 -9.18 -16.70
N GLU A 71 -7.14 -10.05 -17.27
CA GLU A 71 -8.50 -9.74 -17.67
C GLU A 71 -9.50 -10.61 -16.91
N VAL A 72 -10.58 -10.01 -16.43
CA VAL A 72 -11.74 -10.68 -15.83
C VAL A 72 -12.96 -10.28 -16.64
N LEU A 73 -13.60 -11.26 -17.28
CA LEU A 73 -14.71 -11.01 -18.19
C LEU A 73 -15.96 -10.52 -17.46
N PRO A 74 -16.91 -9.86 -18.15
CA PRO A 74 -18.14 -9.36 -17.51
C PRO A 74 -18.87 -10.46 -16.74
N GLY A 75 -19.22 -10.15 -15.47
CA GLY A 75 -19.95 -11.06 -14.57
C GLY A 75 -19.12 -12.22 -14.00
N GLU A 76 -17.87 -12.38 -14.37
CA GLU A 76 -16.98 -13.41 -13.81
C GLU A 76 -16.44 -13.02 -12.43
N THR A 77 -16.06 -14.05 -11.66
CA THR A 77 -15.34 -13.90 -10.41
C THR A 77 -13.99 -14.61 -10.51
N ALA A 78 -12.92 -13.91 -10.13
CA ALA A 78 -11.56 -14.44 -10.16
C ALA A 78 -10.84 -14.26 -8.82
N TRP A 79 -9.99 -15.23 -8.46
CA TRP A 79 -9.05 -15.19 -7.33
C TRP A 79 -7.63 -15.33 -7.88
N ILE A 80 -6.81 -14.29 -7.72
CA ILE A 80 -5.50 -14.22 -8.37
C ILE A 80 -4.45 -13.80 -7.35
N ALA A 81 -3.35 -14.57 -7.26
CA ALA A 81 -2.13 -14.15 -6.59
C ALA A 81 -1.20 -13.48 -7.61
N LEU A 82 -0.78 -12.26 -7.33
CA LEU A 82 0.17 -11.49 -8.12
C LEU A 82 1.42 -11.25 -7.28
N ARG A 83 2.53 -11.84 -7.67
CA ARG A 83 3.80 -11.75 -6.94
C ARG A 83 4.82 -10.95 -7.71
N PHE A 84 5.30 -9.87 -7.12
CA PHE A 84 6.46 -9.11 -7.60
C PHE A 84 7.69 -9.53 -6.80
N VAL A 85 8.63 -10.19 -7.46
CA VAL A 85 9.83 -10.75 -6.82
C VAL A 85 11.07 -10.02 -7.34
N SER A 86 11.82 -9.42 -6.42
CA SER A 86 13.07 -8.70 -6.71
C SER A 86 14.26 -9.46 -6.13
N ARG A 87 15.25 -9.79 -6.96
CA ARG A 87 16.47 -10.51 -6.54
C ARG A 87 17.73 -9.82 -7.04
N GLY A 88 18.75 -9.74 -6.18
CA GLY A 88 20.06 -9.16 -6.50
C GLY A 88 20.11 -7.63 -6.36
N ASP A 89 21.10 -7.00 -6.99
CA ASP A 89 21.46 -5.60 -6.75
C ASP A 89 21.19 -4.68 -7.97
N GLY A 90 20.45 -5.17 -8.97
CA GLY A 90 20.16 -4.44 -10.20
C GLY A 90 18.93 -3.54 -10.11
N ALA A 91 18.63 -2.90 -11.24
CA ALA A 91 17.44 -2.09 -11.40
C ALA A 91 16.46 -2.73 -12.39
N HIS A 92 15.14 -2.66 -12.11
CA HIS A 92 14.13 -3.16 -13.00
C HIS A 92 12.80 -2.39 -12.85
N ALA A 93 11.97 -2.49 -13.89
CA ALA A 93 10.61 -1.97 -13.87
C ALA A 93 9.63 -3.06 -14.33
N ALA A 94 8.44 -3.07 -13.75
CA ALA A 94 7.31 -3.89 -14.15
C ALA A 94 6.12 -3.02 -14.48
N GLU A 95 5.40 -3.37 -15.56
CA GLU A 95 4.13 -2.75 -15.93
C GLU A 95 3.06 -3.85 -15.96
N MET A 96 1.94 -3.63 -15.27
CA MET A 96 0.81 -4.57 -15.19
C MET A 96 -0.49 -3.82 -15.49
N ARG A 97 -1.35 -4.44 -16.27
CA ARG A 97 -2.71 -3.96 -16.50
C ARG A 97 -3.70 -4.99 -16.00
N ILE A 98 -4.74 -4.51 -15.31
CA ILE A 98 -5.85 -5.32 -14.82
C ILE A 98 -7.14 -4.69 -15.33
N VAL A 99 -7.94 -5.47 -16.06
CA VAL A 99 -9.17 -4.98 -16.67
C VAL A 99 -10.32 -5.86 -16.22
N LEU A 100 -11.34 -5.26 -15.59
CA LEU A 100 -12.56 -5.93 -15.19
C LEU A 100 -13.72 -5.48 -16.08
N GLY A 101 -14.43 -6.44 -16.66
CA GLY A 101 -15.71 -6.20 -17.33
C GLY A 101 -16.82 -5.79 -16.37
N ALA A 102 -17.95 -5.34 -16.92
CA ALA A 102 -19.09 -4.93 -16.11
C ALA A 102 -19.57 -6.06 -15.19
N GLY A 103 -19.81 -5.75 -13.90
CA GLY A 103 -20.25 -6.70 -12.88
C GLY A 103 -19.24 -7.79 -12.51
N ALA A 104 -18.01 -7.73 -13.01
CA ALA A 104 -16.97 -8.69 -12.66
C ALA A 104 -16.48 -8.50 -11.22
N ARG A 105 -15.97 -9.57 -10.61
CA ARG A 105 -15.38 -9.55 -9.26
C ARG A 105 -13.97 -10.08 -9.29
N LEU A 106 -13.05 -9.41 -8.57
CA LEU A 106 -11.67 -9.83 -8.44
C LEU A 106 -11.22 -9.77 -6.98
N HIS A 107 -10.77 -10.92 -6.46
CA HIS A 107 -9.94 -10.98 -5.28
C HIS A 107 -8.48 -11.04 -5.73
N LEU A 108 -7.75 -9.94 -5.53
CA LEU A 108 -6.35 -9.79 -5.92
C LEU A 108 -5.46 -9.81 -4.69
N PHE A 109 -4.66 -10.84 -4.56
CA PHE A 109 -3.69 -10.97 -3.48
C PHE A 109 -2.30 -10.69 -4.04
N GLU A 110 -1.75 -9.54 -3.66
CA GLU A 110 -0.51 -9.01 -4.22
C GLU A 110 0.60 -9.07 -3.19
N THR A 111 1.80 -9.49 -3.62
CA THR A 111 2.99 -9.45 -2.77
C THR A 111 4.15 -8.75 -3.46
N TYR A 112 4.92 -8.03 -2.64
CA TYR A 112 6.25 -7.53 -3.00
C TYR A 112 7.27 -8.26 -2.13
N GLU A 113 8.17 -8.99 -2.77
CA GLU A 113 9.17 -9.83 -2.12
C GLU A 113 10.55 -9.43 -2.62
N GLY A 114 11.50 -9.27 -1.71
CA GLY A 114 12.82 -8.80 -2.13
C GLY A 114 14.00 -9.40 -1.38
N GLU A 115 15.10 -9.59 -2.11
CA GLU A 115 16.41 -9.98 -1.59
C GLU A 115 17.51 -9.24 -2.34
N GLY A 116 18.43 -8.59 -1.61
CA GLY A 116 19.50 -7.77 -2.17
C GLY A 116 19.24 -6.27 -2.08
N ALA A 117 20.04 -5.48 -2.78
CA ALA A 117 20.00 -4.02 -2.78
C ALA A 117 19.50 -3.47 -4.13
N TYR A 118 18.37 -3.95 -4.57
CA TYR A 118 17.77 -3.60 -5.86
C TYR A 118 17.12 -2.21 -5.86
N LEU A 119 16.86 -1.74 -7.08
CA LEU A 119 16.00 -0.60 -7.38
C LEU A 119 14.81 -1.07 -8.24
N SER A 120 13.61 -1.07 -7.70
CA SER A 120 12.42 -1.55 -8.40
C SER A 120 11.37 -0.47 -8.59
N GLN A 121 10.73 -0.47 -9.77
CA GLN A 121 9.54 0.30 -10.09
C GLN A 121 8.43 -0.62 -10.56
N THR A 122 7.27 -0.56 -9.92
CA THR A 122 6.06 -1.25 -10.39
C THR A 122 4.99 -0.23 -10.75
N SER A 123 4.40 -0.38 -11.93
CA SER A 123 3.28 0.43 -12.39
C SER A 123 2.10 -0.51 -12.67
N LEU A 124 1.00 -0.30 -11.95
CA LEU A 124 -0.22 -1.09 -12.05
C LEU A 124 -1.36 -0.18 -12.53
N ALA A 125 -1.99 -0.52 -13.65
CA ALA A 125 -3.19 0.15 -14.14
C ALA A 125 -4.40 -0.76 -13.97
N VAL A 126 -5.37 -0.36 -13.17
CA VAL A 126 -6.59 -1.13 -12.87
C VAL A 126 -7.80 -0.39 -13.40
N THR A 127 -8.59 -1.03 -14.25
CA THR A 127 -9.82 -0.45 -14.80
C THR A 127 -11.01 -1.33 -14.43
N LEU A 128 -12.00 -0.73 -13.75
CA LEU A 128 -13.22 -1.40 -13.35
C LEU A 128 -14.39 -0.95 -14.24
N GLY A 129 -15.05 -1.93 -14.89
CA GLY A 129 -16.32 -1.72 -15.58
C GLY A 129 -17.46 -1.35 -14.63
N GLU A 130 -18.63 -1.00 -15.18
CA GLU A 130 -19.81 -0.65 -14.39
C GLU A 130 -20.18 -1.77 -13.41
N GLY A 131 -20.34 -1.43 -12.12
CA GLY A 131 -20.70 -2.36 -11.05
C GLY A 131 -19.66 -3.45 -10.77
N ALA A 132 -18.44 -3.34 -11.31
CA ALA A 132 -17.36 -4.29 -11.00
C ALA A 132 -16.83 -4.07 -9.58
N GLN A 133 -16.35 -5.15 -8.95
CA GLN A 133 -15.85 -5.15 -7.57
C GLN A 133 -14.45 -5.71 -7.49
N VAL A 134 -13.58 -5.04 -6.73
CA VAL A 134 -12.21 -5.50 -6.44
C VAL A 134 -11.97 -5.47 -4.94
N GLU A 135 -11.47 -6.58 -4.41
CA GLU A 135 -10.77 -6.60 -3.14
C GLU A 135 -9.28 -6.90 -3.39
N ARG A 136 -8.42 -5.91 -3.14
CA ARG A 136 -6.96 -6.00 -3.31
C ARG A 136 -6.27 -6.02 -1.96
N ILE A 137 -5.54 -7.09 -1.67
CA ILE A 137 -4.72 -7.21 -0.46
C ILE A 137 -3.26 -7.18 -0.86
N VAL A 138 -2.49 -6.26 -0.31
CA VAL A 138 -1.07 -6.05 -0.62
C VAL A 138 -0.22 -6.36 0.61
N LEU A 139 0.70 -7.32 0.50
CA LEU A 139 1.73 -7.58 1.51
C LEU A 139 3.10 -7.19 0.92
N ALA A 140 3.73 -6.17 1.49
CA ALA A 140 5.02 -5.68 1.01
C ALA A 140 6.14 -5.99 2.00
N ALA A 141 6.99 -6.95 1.63
CA ALA A 141 8.17 -7.41 2.35
C ALA A 141 9.43 -7.22 1.50
N ASP A 142 9.71 -5.99 1.13
CA ASP A 142 10.93 -5.65 0.42
C ASP A 142 12.20 -5.88 1.26
N SER A 143 13.32 -6.09 0.60
CA SER A 143 14.62 -6.21 1.28
C SER A 143 14.99 -4.94 2.05
N PRO A 144 15.64 -5.05 3.22
CA PRO A 144 16.20 -3.89 3.93
C PRO A 144 17.20 -3.07 3.10
N GLY A 145 17.81 -3.65 2.06
CA GLY A 145 18.67 -2.96 1.09
C GLY A 145 17.95 -2.38 -0.10
N GLY A 146 16.70 -2.78 -0.33
CA GLY A 146 15.91 -2.44 -1.51
C GLY A 146 15.41 -1.00 -1.52
N VAL A 147 15.30 -0.45 -2.72
CA VAL A 147 14.56 0.78 -3.00
C VAL A 147 13.40 0.42 -3.92
N SER A 148 12.17 0.55 -3.43
CA SER A 148 10.98 0.08 -4.12
C SER A 148 9.95 1.19 -4.25
N VAL A 149 9.47 1.40 -5.46
CA VAL A 149 8.37 2.32 -5.76
C VAL A 149 7.29 1.55 -6.51
N SER A 150 6.10 1.49 -5.93
CA SER A 150 4.91 0.95 -6.58
C SER A 150 3.87 2.04 -6.74
N GLN A 151 3.30 2.14 -7.94
CA GLN A 151 2.20 3.03 -8.24
C GLN A 151 1.05 2.22 -8.85
N ALA A 152 -0.14 2.32 -8.25
CA ALA A 152 -1.38 1.79 -8.79
C ALA A 152 -2.30 2.95 -9.20
N ASP A 153 -2.64 3.01 -10.48
CA ASP A 153 -3.64 3.92 -11.04
C ASP A 153 -4.94 3.15 -11.27
N VAL A 154 -6.00 3.51 -10.55
CA VAL A 154 -7.29 2.82 -10.53
C VAL A 154 -8.37 3.72 -11.11
N LEU A 155 -9.08 3.23 -12.11
CA LEU A 155 -10.20 3.92 -12.74
C LEU A 155 -11.51 3.19 -12.46
N LEU A 156 -12.46 3.85 -11.80
CA LEU A 156 -13.77 3.29 -11.47
C LEU A 156 -14.86 3.83 -12.39
N SER A 157 -15.57 2.91 -13.05
CA SER A 157 -16.85 3.24 -13.69
C SER A 157 -17.97 3.39 -12.66
N SER A 158 -19.18 3.75 -13.11
CA SER A 158 -20.37 3.90 -12.25
C SER A 158 -20.65 2.65 -11.42
N LYS A 159 -20.98 2.82 -10.15
CA LYS A 159 -21.33 1.75 -9.20
C LYS A 159 -20.23 0.73 -8.96
N ALA A 160 -18.99 1.02 -9.38
CA ALA A 160 -17.87 0.14 -9.11
C ALA A 160 -17.41 0.27 -7.66
N GLU A 161 -16.92 -0.82 -7.10
CA GLU A 161 -16.42 -0.91 -5.73
C GLU A 161 -14.95 -1.33 -5.73
N TYR A 162 -14.14 -0.63 -4.96
CA TYR A 162 -12.73 -0.93 -4.81
C TYR A 162 -12.31 -0.88 -3.34
N ALA A 163 -11.97 -2.04 -2.80
CA ALA A 163 -11.41 -2.17 -1.47
C ALA A 163 -9.93 -2.57 -1.57
N GLN A 164 -9.05 -1.87 -0.86
CA GLN A 164 -7.63 -2.19 -0.77
C GLN A 164 -7.19 -2.17 0.68
N THR A 165 -6.42 -3.18 1.06
CA THR A 165 -5.65 -3.18 2.32
C THR A 165 -4.19 -3.42 2.01
N THR A 166 -3.33 -2.47 2.39
CA THR A 166 -1.88 -2.55 2.20
C THR A 166 -1.20 -2.77 3.54
N VAL A 167 -0.41 -3.82 3.67
CA VAL A 167 0.40 -4.10 4.86
C VAL A 167 1.87 -4.15 4.47
N THR A 168 2.71 -3.33 5.11
CA THR A 168 4.14 -3.27 4.76
C THR A 168 5.05 -3.29 5.97
N SER A 169 6.25 -3.85 5.78
CA SER A 169 7.38 -3.75 6.71
C SER A 169 8.48 -2.78 6.22
N GLY A 170 8.23 -2.07 5.13
CA GLY A 170 9.16 -1.10 4.57
C GLY A 170 10.37 -1.71 3.85
N ALA A 171 11.31 -0.85 3.52
CA ALA A 171 12.58 -1.18 2.88
C ALA A 171 13.62 -0.11 3.25
N ARG A 172 14.79 -0.10 2.61
CA ARG A 172 15.71 1.04 2.69
C ARG A 172 15.04 2.35 2.28
N ARG A 173 14.19 2.29 1.24
CA ARG A 173 13.27 3.35 0.82
C ARG A 173 12.11 2.69 0.06
N GLN A 174 10.91 2.83 0.57
CA GLN A 174 9.71 2.27 -0.06
C GLN A 174 8.66 3.35 -0.23
N ARG A 175 7.96 3.34 -1.37
CA ARG A 175 6.74 4.10 -1.60
C ARG A 175 5.71 3.22 -2.29
N LEU A 176 4.55 3.12 -1.67
CA LEU A 176 3.37 2.44 -2.19
C LEU A 176 2.29 3.51 -2.42
N GLU A 177 2.08 3.85 -3.67
CA GLU A 177 1.16 4.90 -4.08
C GLU A 177 -0.06 4.31 -4.77
N THR A 178 -1.26 4.73 -4.36
CA THR A 178 -2.52 4.37 -5.02
C THR A 178 -3.27 5.63 -5.40
N ARG A 179 -3.53 5.79 -6.68
CA ARG A 179 -4.34 6.86 -7.24
C ARG A 179 -5.64 6.30 -7.74
N VAL A 180 -6.76 6.86 -7.29
CA VAL A 180 -8.07 6.45 -7.72
C VAL A 180 -8.79 7.60 -8.37
N ALA A 181 -9.20 7.42 -9.62
CA ALA A 181 -10.12 8.32 -10.31
C ALA A 181 -11.51 7.68 -10.36
N HIS A 182 -12.51 8.42 -9.92
CA HIS A 182 -13.89 8.00 -9.90
C HIS A 182 -14.78 8.95 -10.71
N PRO A 183 -14.76 8.86 -12.06
CA PRO A 183 -15.60 9.68 -12.93
C PRO A 183 -17.08 9.27 -12.94
N GLY A 184 -17.38 8.02 -12.59
CA GLY A 184 -18.74 7.52 -12.46
C GLY A 184 -19.39 7.91 -11.13
N GLY A 185 -20.70 7.82 -11.03
CA GLY A 185 -21.42 8.03 -9.77
C GLY A 185 -21.61 6.74 -8.96
N HIS A 186 -21.97 6.87 -7.68
CA HIS A 186 -22.34 5.77 -6.78
C HIS A 186 -21.22 4.70 -6.57
N GLY A 187 -19.97 5.10 -6.59
CA GLY A 187 -18.85 4.21 -6.33
C GLY A 187 -18.45 4.21 -4.85
N HIS A 188 -17.98 3.05 -4.38
CA HIS A 188 -17.50 2.87 -3.02
C HIS A 188 -16.00 2.53 -3.01
N LEU A 189 -15.26 3.28 -2.22
CA LEU A 189 -13.83 3.12 -2.03
C LEU A 189 -13.50 2.84 -0.57
N ARG A 190 -12.68 1.82 -0.34
CA ARG A 190 -12.03 1.59 0.93
C ARG A 190 -10.52 1.43 0.73
N LEU A 191 -9.74 2.33 1.29
CA LEU A 191 -8.28 2.33 1.17
C LEU A 191 -7.64 2.25 2.54
N ASP A 192 -7.32 1.04 2.96
CA ASP A 192 -6.77 0.78 4.29
C ASP A 192 -5.26 0.51 4.22
N GLY A 193 -4.54 0.84 5.30
CA GLY A 193 -3.10 0.65 5.34
C GLY A 193 -2.56 0.30 6.72
N VAL A 194 -1.53 -0.54 6.74
CA VAL A 194 -0.70 -0.81 7.94
C VAL A 194 0.76 -0.74 7.55
N TYR A 195 1.56 0.02 8.30
CA TYR A 195 3.01 -0.08 8.23
C TYR A 195 3.60 -0.47 9.58
N LEU A 196 4.47 -1.49 9.54
CA LEU A 196 5.15 -2.07 10.71
C LEU A 196 6.66 -1.93 10.50
N LEU A 197 7.25 -0.87 11.04
CA LEU A 197 8.60 -0.49 10.69
C LEU A 197 9.55 -0.59 11.88
N ALA A 198 10.70 -1.20 11.65
CA ALA A 198 11.76 -1.38 12.62
C ALA A 198 13.13 -1.04 12.00
N ASP A 199 14.18 -1.05 12.81
CA ASP A 199 15.56 -0.77 12.43
C ASP A 199 15.71 0.61 11.77
N LYS A 200 15.97 0.64 10.46
CA LYS A 200 16.09 1.84 9.62
C LYS A 200 15.12 1.82 8.45
N ALA A 201 14.10 0.96 8.53
CA ALA A 201 13.11 0.82 7.47
C ALA A 201 12.36 2.13 7.23
N HIS A 202 12.04 2.36 5.97
CA HIS A 202 11.21 3.47 5.54
C HIS A 202 10.05 2.94 4.71
N ALA A 203 8.85 3.41 4.99
CA ALA A 203 7.69 3.21 4.11
C ALA A 203 6.90 4.52 3.97
N ASP A 204 6.45 4.77 2.74
CA ASP A 204 5.58 5.89 2.37
C ASP A 204 4.31 5.31 1.76
N LEU A 205 3.19 5.38 2.49
CA LEU A 205 1.87 5.04 1.98
C LEU A 205 1.21 6.32 1.48
N THR A 206 1.08 6.44 0.17
CA THR A 206 0.45 7.60 -0.48
C THR A 206 -0.84 7.20 -1.16
N THR A 207 -1.92 7.93 -0.91
CA THR A 207 -3.22 7.74 -1.57
C THR A 207 -3.71 9.05 -2.13
N ILE A 208 -4.21 9.04 -3.37
CA ILE A 208 -4.85 10.18 -4.02
C ILE A 208 -6.18 9.70 -4.58
N VAL A 209 -7.28 10.24 -4.06
CA VAL A 209 -8.64 9.91 -4.53
C VAL A 209 -9.25 11.13 -5.18
N THR A 210 -9.76 10.99 -6.40
CA THR A 210 -10.45 12.06 -7.11
C THR A 210 -11.89 11.65 -7.44
N HIS A 211 -12.84 12.23 -6.73
CA HIS A 211 -14.27 12.13 -7.03
C HIS A 211 -14.65 13.12 -8.12
N GLN A 212 -15.33 12.63 -9.16
CA GLN A 212 -15.80 13.42 -10.30
C GLN A 212 -17.28 13.18 -10.60
N GLY A 213 -17.89 12.15 -10.01
CA GLY A 213 -19.28 11.79 -10.14
C GLY A 213 -20.05 11.98 -8.84
N LEU A 214 -21.39 11.90 -8.92
CA LEU A 214 -22.31 12.06 -7.79
C LEU A 214 -22.24 10.86 -6.84
N ASP A 215 -22.61 11.07 -5.56
CA ASP A 215 -22.81 10.01 -4.57
C ASP A 215 -21.59 9.09 -4.37
N GLY A 216 -20.38 9.65 -4.45
CA GLY A 216 -19.14 8.90 -4.20
C GLY A 216 -18.91 8.69 -2.69
N ALA A 217 -18.47 7.49 -2.30
CA ALA A 217 -18.08 7.23 -0.92
C ALA A 217 -16.61 6.78 -0.84
N THR A 218 -15.88 7.32 0.16
CA THR A 218 -14.50 6.90 0.47
C THR A 218 -14.33 6.74 1.96
N GLU A 219 -13.86 5.57 2.37
CA GLU A 219 -13.36 5.31 3.71
C GLU A 219 -11.88 4.94 3.65
N GLN A 220 -11.08 5.58 4.50
CA GLN A 220 -9.67 5.28 4.61
C GLN A 220 -9.24 5.21 6.07
N LEU A 221 -8.56 4.12 6.44
CA LEU A 221 -7.94 3.96 7.74
C LEU A 221 -6.52 3.44 7.58
N THR A 222 -5.53 4.24 8.00
CA THR A 222 -4.14 3.82 8.01
C THR A 222 -3.62 3.80 9.45
N LYS A 223 -3.00 2.70 9.85
CA LYS A 223 -2.35 2.56 11.15
C LYS A 223 -0.87 2.26 11.00
N GLY A 224 -0.04 2.96 11.76
CA GLY A 224 1.41 2.83 11.71
C GLY A 224 2.01 2.44 13.05
N VAL A 225 3.02 1.59 13.00
CA VAL A 225 3.87 1.28 14.16
C VAL A 225 5.31 1.47 13.74
N VAL A 226 6.04 2.33 14.43
CA VAL A 226 7.44 2.62 14.13
C VAL A 226 8.30 2.48 15.38
N ARG A 227 9.44 1.79 15.25
CA ARG A 227 10.43 1.62 16.32
C ARG A 227 11.85 1.84 15.80
N ASP A 228 12.82 1.87 16.72
CA ASP A 228 14.26 2.02 16.49
C ASP A 228 14.60 3.36 15.81
N GLN A 229 14.94 3.37 14.53
CA GLN A 229 15.23 4.54 13.69
C GLN A 229 14.39 4.52 12.40
N ALA A 230 13.29 3.78 12.42
CA ALA A 230 12.42 3.65 11.27
C ALA A 230 11.61 4.92 11.03
N ARG A 231 11.19 5.12 9.79
CA ARG A 231 10.41 6.27 9.38
C ARG A 231 9.17 5.84 8.59
N GLY A 232 8.00 6.15 9.14
CA GLY A 232 6.71 5.99 8.48
C GLY A 232 6.24 7.30 7.86
N VAL A 233 5.73 7.23 6.63
CA VAL A 233 5.12 8.38 5.95
C VAL A 233 3.72 7.99 5.49
N PHE A 234 2.77 8.87 5.78
CA PHE A 234 1.41 8.80 5.26
C PHE A 234 1.08 10.08 4.50
N GLN A 235 0.68 9.96 3.25
CA GLN A 235 0.17 11.06 2.45
C GLN A 235 -1.20 10.67 1.90
N GLY A 236 -2.25 11.35 2.32
CA GLY A 236 -3.61 11.12 1.84
C GLY A 236 -4.18 12.40 1.23
N ARG A 237 -4.64 12.33 -0.01
CA ARG A 237 -5.32 13.45 -0.65
C ARG A 237 -6.65 13.01 -1.22
N ILE A 238 -7.73 13.68 -0.82
CA ILE A 238 -9.06 13.50 -1.40
C ILE A 238 -9.45 14.78 -2.12
N VAL A 239 -9.71 14.66 -3.41
CA VAL A 239 -10.14 15.76 -4.29
C VAL A 239 -11.59 15.52 -4.68
N VAL A 240 -12.48 16.45 -4.33
CA VAL A 240 -13.88 16.40 -4.73
C VAL A 240 -14.09 17.51 -5.77
N ARG A 241 -14.27 17.12 -7.03
CA ARG A 241 -14.41 18.05 -8.14
C ARG A 241 -15.79 18.71 -8.15
N GLU A 242 -15.89 19.83 -8.84
CA GLU A 242 -17.19 20.46 -9.14
C GLU A 242 -18.14 19.45 -9.78
N GLY A 243 -19.38 19.38 -9.28
CA GLY A 243 -20.40 18.40 -9.70
C GLY A 243 -20.30 17.02 -9.06
N ALA A 244 -19.33 16.76 -8.18
CA ALA A 244 -19.25 15.54 -7.39
C ALA A 244 -20.02 15.67 -6.06
N ASP A 245 -21.25 16.18 -6.13
CA ASP A 245 -22.10 16.41 -4.97
C ASP A 245 -22.49 15.10 -4.25
N ARG A 246 -22.85 15.21 -2.99
CA ARG A 246 -23.19 14.11 -2.07
C ARG A 246 -22.02 13.10 -1.89
N THR A 247 -20.80 13.54 -2.08
CA THR A 247 -19.62 12.76 -1.72
C THR A 247 -19.48 12.69 -0.20
N ASP A 248 -19.39 11.46 0.35
CA ASP A 248 -19.02 11.18 1.76
C ASP A 248 -17.62 10.59 1.79
N ALA A 249 -16.63 11.31 2.33
CA ALA A 249 -15.24 10.87 2.33
C ALA A 249 -14.58 11.08 3.70
N LYS A 250 -14.08 9.99 4.25
CA LYS A 250 -13.43 9.97 5.56
C LYS A 250 -12.04 9.36 5.45
N MET A 251 -11.05 10.02 6.06
CA MET A 251 -9.66 9.58 6.07
C MET A 251 -9.10 9.66 7.49
N GLY A 252 -8.66 8.52 8.01
CA GLY A 252 -8.01 8.37 9.30
C GLY A 252 -6.57 7.89 9.18
N HIS A 253 -5.66 8.51 9.92
CA HIS A 253 -4.30 8.01 10.11
C HIS A 253 -3.94 8.05 11.59
N HIS A 254 -3.49 6.92 12.12
CA HIS A 254 -3.07 6.80 13.52
C HIS A 254 -1.74 6.07 13.60
N ALA A 255 -0.78 6.57 14.37
CA ALA A 255 0.52 5.94 14.48
C ALA A 255 1.01 5.85 15.91
N LEU A 256 1.68 4.74 16.23
CA LEU A 256 2.42 4.52 17.46
C LEU A 256 3.92 4.67 17.19
N VAL A 257 4.56 5.60 17.92
CA VAL A 257 6.02 5.79 17.93
C VAL A 257 6.56 5.12 19.19
N LEU A 258 7.30 4.03 19.01
CA LEU A 258 7.74 3.17 20.11
C LEU A 258 9.21 3.38 20.51
N SER A 259 9.93 4.29 19.85
CA SER A 259 11.34 4.61 20.12
C SER A 259 11.65 6.07 19.86
N ASP A 260 12.56 6.67 20.61
CA ASP A 260 12.91 8.10 20.56
C ASP A 260 13.45 8.59 19.20
N ARG A 261 14.02 7.68 18.39
CA ARG A 261 14.58 8.01 17.09
C ARG A 261 13.71 7.58 15.92
N ALA A 262 12.54 6.99 16.19
CA ALA A 262 11.57 6.67 15.17
C ALA A 262 10.78 7.93 14.81
N GLU A 263 10.42 8.05 13.53
CA GLU A 263 9.74 9.22 12.99
C GLU A 263 8.47 8.84 12.23
N VAL A 264 7.46 9.69 12.34
CA VAL A 264 6.22 9.61 11.52
C VAL A 264 5.94 10.97 10.92
N ASP A 265 5.80 11.01 9.59
CA ASP A 265 5.31 12.17 8.87
C ASP A 265 3.90 11.87 8.33
N ALA A 266 2.96 12.78 8.51
CA ALA A 266 1.60 12.62 8.01
C ALA A 266 1.09 13.89 7.34
N LYS A 267 0.55 13.74 6.13
CA LYS A 267 -0.01 14.83 5.32
C LYS A 267 -1.39 14.43 4.80
N PRO A 268 -2.46 14.53 5.61
CA PRO A 268 -3.81 14.40 5.10
C PRO A 268 -4.29 15.72 4.48
N GLU A 269 -4.84 15.67 3.27
CA GLU A 269 -5.30 16.82 2.50
C GLU A 269 -6.71 16.60 1.95
N LEU A 270 -7.54 17.65 2.00
CA LEU A 270 -8.85 17.69 1.37
C LEU A 270 -8.91 18.90 0.43
N GLU A 271 -9.20 18.65 -0.84
CA GLU A 271 -9.45 19.69 -1.85
C GLU A 271 -10.89 19.58 -2.31
N ILE A 272 -11.75 20.50 -1.86
CA ILE A 272 -13.20 20.40 -2.06
C ILE A 272 -13.68 21.52 -2.95
N TYR A 273 -14.26 21.18 -4.10
CA TYR A 273 -14.79 22.09 -5.10
C TYR A 273 -16.32 21.90 -5.33
N ALA A 274 -16.98 21.06 -4.52
CA ALA A 274 -18.43 20.84 -4.53
C ALA A 274 -19.04 21.36 -3.24
N ASP A 275 -20.34 21.72 -3.25
CA ASP A 275 -21.01 22.39 -2.12
C ASP A 275 -21.67 21.39 -1.15
N ASP A 276 -22.29 20.33 -1.67
CA ASP A 276 -23.05 19.34 -0.87
C ASP A 276 -22.22 18.07 -0.63
N VAL A 277 -21.30 18.13 0.33
CA VAL A 277 -20.39 17.01 0.66
C VAL A 277 -20.20 16.84 2.16
N ALA A 278 -19.87 15.62 2.58
CA ALA A 278 -19.48 15.27 3.94
C ALA A 278 -18.03 14.71 3.94
N CYS A 279 -17.05 15.61 4.12
CA CYS A 279 -15.63 15.21 4.08
C CYS A 279 -14.94 15.51 5.40
N ALA A 280 -14.17 14.54 5.91
CA ALA A 280 -13.39 14.69 7.13
C ALA A 280 -12.06 13.96 7.05
N HIS A 281 -11.05 14.48 7.75
CA HIS A 281 -9.84 13.73 8.03
C HIS A 281 -9.45 13.83 9.51
N GLY A 282 -8.73 12.82 10.00
CA GLY A 282 -8.15 12.79 11.33
C GLY A 282 -6.74 12.21 11.30
N ASN A 283 -5.85 12.75 12.14
CA ASN A 283 -4.50 12.24 12.28
C ASN A 283 -4.07 12.26 13.75
N THR A 284 -3.54 11.13 14.25
CA THR A 284 -2.95 11.06 15.57
C THR A 284 -1.61 10.33 15.54
N VAL A 285 -0.66 10.86 16.30
CA VAL A 285 0.63 10.21 16.55
C VAL A 285 0.85 10.18 18.07
N GLY A 286 1.13 9.00 18.60
CA GLY A 286 1.25 8.80 20.03
C GLY A 286 2.14 7.62 20.41
N ALA A 287 2.09 7.23 21.67
CA ALA A 287 2.74 6.05 22.21
C ALA A 287 1.71 4.99 22.58
N LEU A 288 2.16 3.81 23.02
CA LEU A 288 1.28 2.82 23.63
C LEU A 288 0.62 3.39 24.89
N ASP A 289 -0.61 2.96 25.12
CA ASP A 289 -1.35 3.27 26.33
C ASP A 289 -0.66 2.62 27.54
N GLU A 290 -0.04 3.45 28.38
CA GLU A 290 0.71 3.01 29.56
C GLU A 290 -0.21 2.41 30.64
N ASP A 291 -1.47 2.84 30.73
CA ASP A 291 -2.44 2.27 31.66
C ASP A 291 -2.85 0.86 31.22
N ALA A 292 -3.08 0.65 29.93
CA ALA A 292 -3.36 -0.66 29.36
C ALA A 292 -2.15 -1.60 29.51
N LEU A 293 -0.93 -1.10 29.30
CA LEU A 293 0.30 -1.85 29.50
C LEU A 293 0.48 -2.23 30.96
N PHE A 294 0.30 -1.30 31.88
CA PHE A 294 0.36 -1.54 33.32
C PHE A 294 -0.67 -2.62 33.73
N TYR A 295 -1.91 -2.50 33.25
CA TYR A 295 -2.97 -3.48 33.57
C TYR A 295 -2.60 -4.89 33.10
N ALA A 296 -2.10 -5.05 31.88
CA ALA A 296 -1.68 -6.35 31.36
C ALA A 296 -0.55 -6.96 32.18
N ARG A 297 0.44 -6.16 32.60
CA ARG A 297 1.53 -6.60 33.48
C ARG A 297 1.05 -7.00 34.87
N GLN A 298 0.08 -6.31 35.46
CA GLN A 298 -0.54 -6.71 36.73
C GLN A 298 -1.25 -8.05 36.68
N ARG A 299 -1.66 -8.49 35.49
CA ARG A 299 -2.24 -9.84 35.25
C ARG A 299 -1.18 -10.90 35.00
N GLY A 300 0.11 -10.58 35.15
CA GLY A 300 1.23 -11.51 35.03
C GLY A 300 1.77 -11.65 33.60
N MET A 301 1.35 -10.81 32.67
CA MET A 301 1.89 -10.83 31.32
C MET A 301 3.29 -10.18 31.29
N PRO A 302 4.31 -10.85 30.69
CA PRO A 302 5.60 -10.21 30.45
C PRO A 302 5.45 -8.92 29.63
N GLU A 303 6.28 -7.92 29.89
CA GLU A 303 6.15 -6.62 29.24
C GLU A 303 6.23 -6.70 27.71
N ALA A 304 7.14 -7.53 27.17
CA ALA A 304 7.27 -7.71 25.74
C ALA A 304 5.98 -8.28 25.10
N ASP A 305 5.34 -9.25 25.79
CA ASP A 305 4.10 -9.85 25.30
C ASP A 305 2.92 -8.86 25.40
N ALA A 306 2.89 -8.06 26.48
CA ALA A 306 1.87 -7.02 26.64
C ALA A 306 1.98 -5.93 25.55
N ARG A 307 3.20 -5.48 25.25
CA ARG A 307 3.45 -4.54 24.15
C ARG A 307 3.05 -5.12 22.80
N ALA A 308 3.41 -6.37 22.51
CA ALA A 308 3.04 -7.06 21.29
C ALA A 308 1.52 -7.18 21.15
N LEU A 309 0.82 -7.61 22.21
CA LEU A 309 -0.64 -7.73 22.23
C LEU A 309 -1.35 -6.39 21.96
N LEU A 310 -0.94 -5.31 22.64
CA LEU A 310 -1.54 -3.99 22.45
C LEU A 310 -1.28 -3.45 21.04
N THR A 311 -0.09 -3.70 20.50
CA THR A 311 0.26 -3.30 19.14
C THR A 311 -0.52 -4.11 18.10
N GLU A 312 -0.68 -5.41 18.31
CA GLU A 312 -1.49 -6.29 17.46
C GLU A 312 -2.97 -5.87 17.47
N ALA A 313 -3.53 -5.56 18.64
CA ALA A 313 -4.89 -5.05 18.75
C ALA A 313 -5.06 -3.71 18.01
N PHE A 314 -4.07 -2.81 18.11
CA PHE A 314 -4.09 -1.53 17.43
C PHE A 314 -4.15 -1.66 15.90
N ILE A 315 -3.32 -2.51 15.29
CA ILE A 315 -3.34 -2.72 13.83
C ILE A 315 -4.47 -3.66 13.39
N GLY A 316 -4.96 -4.50 14.30
CA GLY A 316 -6.07 -5.44 14.06
C GLY A 316 -7.32 -4.74 13.55
N GLU A 317 -7.59 -3.51 14.01
CA GLU A 317 -8.72 -2.72 13.51
C GLU A 317 -8.70 -2.51 11.98
N VAL A 318 -7.53 -2.43 11.37
CA VAL A 318 -7.38 -2.36 9.91
C VAL A 318 -7.48 -3.74 9.27
N ILE A 319 -6.74 -4.72 9.81
CA ILE A 319 -6.67 -6.07 9.24
C ILE A 319 -8.04 -6.75 9.27
N ASP A 320 -8.84 -6.50 10.31
CA ASP A 320 -10.18 -7.08 10.49
C ASP A 320 -11.21 -6.57 9.45
N ARG A 321 -10.89 -5.49 8.74
CA ARG A 321 -11.69 -4.95 7.63
C ARG A 321 -11.48 -5.71 6.31
N ILE A 322 -10.50 -6.60 6.21
CA ILE A 322 -10.32 -7.51 5.07
C ILE A 322 -11.51 -8.48 5.03
N GLU A 323 -12.24 -8.50 3.92
CA GLU A 323 -13.47 -9.29 3.79
C GLU A 323 -13.16 -10.77 3.57
N HIS A 324 -12.19 -11.08 2.70
CA HIS A 324 -11.77 -12.45 2.43
C HIS A 324 -11.08 -13.07 3.65
N GLU A 325 -11.74 -14.04 4.32
CA GLU A 325 -11.30 -14.62 5.59
C GLU A 325 -9.88 -15.19 5.52
N GLY A 326 -9.59 -16.04 4.53
CA GLY A 326 -8.26 -16.64 4.37
C GLY A 326 -7.16 -15.58 4.15
N ALA A 327 -7.43 -14.52 3.39
CA ALA A 327 -6.45 -13.45 3.16
C ALA A 327 -6.27 -12.59 4.43
N ARG A 328 -7.33 -12.38 5.21
CA ARG A 328 -7.25 -11.74 6.52
C ARG A 328 -6.36 -12.51 7.49
N ASP A 329 -6.49 -13.84 7.53
CA ASP A 329 -5.67 -14.70 8.39
C ASP A 329 -4.20 -14.71 7.97
N VAL A 330 -3.93 -14.73 6.65
CA VAL A 330 -2.57 -14.56 6.10
C VAL A 330 -1.99 -13.20 6.52
N ALA A 331 -2.73 -12.10 6.34
CA ALA A 331 -2.28 -10.76 6.71
C ALA A 331 -2.03 -10.63 8.22
N ARG A 332 -2.91 -11.21 9.06
CA ARG A 332 -2.74 -11.24 10.52
C ARG A 332 -1.49 -12.01 10.94
N THR A 333 -1.30 -13.19 10.38
CA THR A 333 -0.11 -14.01 10.64
C THR A 333 1.17 -13.29 10.21
N TRP A 334 1.15 -12.69 9.03
CA TRP A 334 2.26 -11.91 8.48
C TRP A 334 2.63 -10.71 9.38
N ALA A 335 1.63 -9.99 9.88
CA ALA A 335 1.82 -8.86 10.79
C ALA A 335 2.34 -9.31 12.16
N ALA A 336 1.76 -10.36 12.76
CA ALA A 336 2.16 -10.88 14.06
C ALA A 336 3.64 -11.34 14.10
N GLN A 337 4.15 -11.90 12.99
CA GLN A 337 5.57 -12.28 12.86
C GLN A 337 6.52 -11.09 12.95
N ARG A 338 6.08 -9.89 12.56
CA ARG A 338 6.88 -8.65 12.51
C ARG A 338 6.76 -7.77 13.75
N LEU A 339 5.78 -8.05 14.60
CA LEU A 339 5.60 -7.38 15.90
C LEU A 339 6.44 -8.00 17.01
N ARG A 340 6.87 -9.24 16.83
CA ARG A 340 7.77 -9.90 17.79
C ARG A 340 9.16 -9.28 17.71
N PRO A 341 9.83 -9.12 18.87
CA PRO A 341 11.19 -8.56 18.92
C PRO A 341 12.20 -9.44 18.22
#